data_04ff668c76055c467d1b6c911ba0c8c0
#
_entry.id   04ff668c76055c467d1b6c911ba0c8c0
#
_cell.length_a   1.000
_cell.length_b   1.000
_cell.length_c   1.000
_cell.angle_alpha   90.00
_cell.angle_beta   90.00
_cell.angle_gamma   90.00
#
_symmetry.space_group_name_H-M   'P 1'
#
loop_
_entity.id
_entity.type
_entity.pdbx_description
1 polymer ?
#
loop_
_entity_poly.entity_id
_entity_poly.type
_entity_poly.pdbx_seq_one_letter_code
_entity_poly.pdbx_strand_id
1 'polypeptide(L)'
;MRFMELCRLRHSLIRSESILDGEPMERQITQVKFLLADMGLNEYQASALSHLLFLGETKATTLSKASGVPNARIYGVLDELSKMGLVTVRPGRPALYSPMTPADISSALIADARDEMRRRLSLIERNVGDFTELAGEIYLKARKVDARVPLLRIVSVGDVSLEETKKLYQVAREIIMVMTRAMEYYGTVSQELKEAAGRGVSVRVLMMSGKNLGDDDRRARDGIIKKIREELGGSVEVRVSDEVILRGCVIDPEAGGRALFLVEEVGVPFFLREAAITSHPGVVKGLASMFELNWRFNTAEPDFA
;
A
#
# COMPACT_ATOMS: atom_id res chain seq x y z
N MET A 1 4.54 -9.51 7.66
CA MET A 1 4.79 -10.97 7.66
C MET A 1 4.10 -11.71 8.82
N ARG A 2 4.02 -11.20 10.03
CA ARG A 2 3.32 -11.88 11.16
C ARG A 2 1.80 -12.01 11.02
N PHE A 3 1.12 -11.12 10.29
CA PHE A 3 -0.35 -11.13 10.16
C PHE A 3 -0.84 -12.19 9.15
N MET A 4 -0.09 -12.47 8.09
CA MET A 4 -0.44 -13.49 7.09
C MET A 4 -0.15 -14.94 7.57
N GLU A 5 0.82 -15.15 8.44
CA GLU A 5 1.07 -16.45 9.05
C GLU A 5 0.00 -16.84 10.09
N LEU A 6 -0.49 -15.87 10.85
CA LEU A 6 -1.61 -16.09 11.78
C LEU A 6 -2.92 -16.45 11.06
N CYS A 7 -3.17 -15.90 9.88
CA CYS A 7 -4.32 -16.28 9.04
C CYS A 7 -4.17 -17.70 8.46
N ARG A 8 -2.96 -18.10 8.03
CA ARG A 8 -2.71 -19.45 7.50
C ARG A 8 -2.77 -20.54 8.61
N LEU A 9 -2.28 -20.24 9.79
CA LEU A 9 -2.35 -21.17 10.95
C LEU A 9 -3.80 -21.35 11.44
N ARG A 10 -4.66 -20.33 11.39
CA ARG A 10 -6.08 -20.46 11.70
C ARG A 10 -6.84 -21.32 10.66
N HIS A 11 -6.51 -21.22 9.37
CA HIS A 11 -7.14 -22.04 8.32
C HIS A 11 -6.73 -23.53 8.42
N SER A 12 -5.55 -23.85 8.93
CA SER A 12 -5.11 -25.24 9.14
C SER A 12 -5.71 -25.86 10.41
N LEU A 13 -6.01 -25.05 11.43
CA LEU A 13 -6.66 -25.50 12.67
C LEU A 13 -8.15 -25.85 12.49
N ILE A 14 -8.81 -25.28 11.48
CA ILE A 14 -10.21 -25.61 11.15
C ILE A 14 -10.31 -26.99 10.44
N ARG A 15 -9.18 -27.55 9.96
CA ARG A 15 -9.16 -28.88 9.29
C ARG A 15 -8.74 -30.06 10.17
N SER A 16 -8.28 -29.82 11.39
CA SER A 16 -7.82 -30.92 12.27
C SER A 16 -8.17 -30.64 13.71
N GLU A 17 -9.46 -30.83 14.07
CA GLU A 17 -9.82 -31.24 15.41
C GLU A 17 -11.22 -31.84 15.38
N SER A 18 -11.26 -33.16 15.25
CA SER A 18 -12.29 -34.01 15.83
C SER A 18 -12.19 -33.88 17.34
N ILE A 19 -13.21 -33.38 17.96
CA ILE A 19 -13.70 -33.63 19.32
C ILE A 19 -14.57 -32.43 19.72
N LEU A 20 -15.84 -32.49 19.39
CA LEU A 20 -16.99 -32.03 20.17
C LEU A 20 -18.22 -32.69 19.55
N ASP A 21 -18.84 -33.59 20.33
CA ASP A 21 -20.08 -34.29 19.99
C ASP A 21 -21.25 -33.30 20.02
N GLY A 22 -21.40 -32.51 18.95
CA GLY A 22 -22.57 -31.72 18.64
C GLY A 22 -23.14 -32.18 17.30
N GLU A 23 -24.44 -32.08 17.09
CA GLU A 23 -25.06 -32.41 15.81
C GLU A 23 -24.42 -31.59 14.67
N PRO A 24 -24.34 -32.11 13.44
CA PRO A 24 -23.68 -31.42 12.30
C PRO A 24 -24.12 -29.98 12.11
N MET A 25 -25.34 -29.65 12.48
CA MET A 25 -25.95 -28.34 12.36
C MET A 25 -25.39 -27.30 13.36
N GLU A 26 -25.14 -27.68 14.60
CA GLU A 26 -24.56 -26.77 15.62
C GLU A 26 -23.14 -26.36 15.26
N ARG A 27 -22.38 -27.28 14.66
CA ARG A 27 -21.04 -26.95 14.13
C ARG A 27 -21.11 -25.91 13.01
N GLN A 28 -22.09 -26.03 12.12
CA GLN A 28 -22.28 -25.05 11.02
C GLN A 28 -22.67 -23.68 11.57
N ILE A 29 -23.59 -23.59 12.52
CA ILE A 29 -23.98 -22.33 13.17
C ILE A 29 -22.77 -21.67 13.82
N THR A 30 -21.94 -22.45 14.52
CA THR A 30 -20.72 -21.97 15.17
C THR A 30 -19.71 -21.47 14.14
N GLN A 31 -19.51 -22.16 13.03
CA GLN A 31 -18.62 -21.71 11.95
C GLN A 31 -19.12 -20.42 11.31
N VAL A 32 -20.43 -20.29 11.03
CA VAL A 32 -21.04 -19.07 10.52
C VAL A 32 -20.87 -17.91 11.50
N LYS A 33 -21.05 -18.14 12.80
CA LYS A 33 -20.80 -17.14 13.85
C LYS A 33 -19.36 -16.62 13.78
N PHE A 34 -18.35 -17.49 13.66
CA PHE A 34 -16.95 -17.07 13.54
C PHE A 34 -16.67 -16.28 12.27
N LEU A 35 -17.21 -16.72 11.12
CA LEU A 35 -17.06 -15.99 9.87
C LEU A 35 -17.68 -14.59 9.95
N LEU A 36 -18.87 -14.45 10.52
CA LEU A 36 -19.52 -13.17 10.71
C LEU A 36 -18.73 -12.23 11.65
N ALA A 37 -18.11 -12.77 12.70
CA ALA A 37 -17.23 -12.01 13.59
C ALA A 37 -15.96 -11.55 12.85
N ASP A 38 -15.33 -12.42 12.06
CA ASP A 38 -14.18 -12.06 11.22
C ASP A 38 -14.54 -11.03 10.13
N MET A 39 -15.80 -10.98 9.70
CA MET A 39 -16.36 -9.97 8.78
C MET A 39 -16.74 -8.65 9.47
N GLY A 40 -16.50 -8.50 10.78
CA GLY A 40 -16.64 -7.24 11.50
C GLY A 40 -17.85 -7.14 12.44
N LEU A 41 -18.70 -8.16 12.55
CA LEU A 41 -19.79 -8.13 13.51
C LEU A 41 -19.29 -8.40 14.94
N ASN A 42 -19.88 -7.72 15.93
CA ASN A 42 -19.57 -8.03 17.32
C ASN A 42 -20.15 -9.40 17.73
N GLU A 43 -19.74 -9.90 18.91
CA GLU A 43 -20.09 -11.25 19.35
C GLU A 43 -21.60 -11.47 19.42
N TYR A 44 -22.38 -10.50 19.90
CA TYR A 44 -23.82 -10.62 19.98
C TYR A 44 -24.50 -10.55 18.62
N GLN A 45 -24.04 -9.68 17.73
CA GLN A 45 -24.53 -9.58 16.36
C GLN A 45 -24.27 -10.88 15.59
N ALA A 46 -23.04 -11.39 15.64
CA ALA A 46 -22.66 -12.63 14.97
C ALA A 46 -23.44 -13.83 15.52
N SER A 47 -23.64 -13.91 16.84
CA SER A 47 -24.43 -14.97 17.46
C SER A 47 -25.91 -14.89 17.10
N ALA A 48 -26.50 -13.68 17.14
CA ALA A 48 -27.89 -13.49 16.77
C ALA A 48 -28.14 -13.81 15.29
N LEU A 49 -27.30 -13.30 14.39
CA LEU A 49 -27.47 -13.49 12.94
C LEU A 49 -27.24 -14.94 12.51
N SER A 50 -26.23 -15.64 13.05
CA SER A 50 -26.00 -17.05 12.75
C SER A 50 -27.17 -17.94 13.14
N HIS A 51 -27.78 -17.70 14.32
CA HIS A 51 -28.96 -18.45 14.76
C HIS A 51 -30.22 -18.03 13.99
N LEU A 52 -30.34 -16.76 13.61
CA LEU A 52 -31.46 -16.29 12.80
C LEU A 52 -31.44 -16.90 11.39
N LEU A 53 -30.25 -17.06 10.77
CA LEU A 53 -30.09 -17.78 9.51
C LEU A 53 -30.56 -19.23 9.60
N PHE A 54 -30.37 -19.85 10.74
CA PHE A 54 -30.84 -21.23 10.98
C PHE A 54 -32.35 -21.30 11.25
N LEU A 55 -32.86 -20.39 12.08
CA LEU A 55 -34.26 -20.39 12.49
C LEU A 55 -35.24 -19.87 11.43
N GLY A 56 -34.73 -19.05 10.49
CA GLY A 56 -35.56 -18.28 9.59
C GLY A 56 -36.33 -17.18 10.32
N GLU A 57 -37.56 -16.89 9.87
CA GLU A 57 -38.40 -15.87 10.48
C GLU A 57 -38.80 -16.24 11.92
N THR A 58 -38.46 -15.41 12.88
CA THR A 58 -38.72 -15.72 14.30
C THR A 58 -38.90 -14.45 15.17
N LYS A 59 -39.34 -14.67 16.41
CA LYS A 59 -39.51 -13.61 17.42
C LYS A 59 -38.19 -13.34 18.16
N ALA A 60 -37.98 -12.11 18.61
CA ALA A 60 -36.79 -11.72 19.38
C ALA A 60 -36.55 -12.60 20.62
N THR A 61 -37.60 -12.97 21.35
CA THR A 61 -37.50 -13.81 22.53
C THR A 61 -37.06 -15.26 22.24
N THR A 62 -37.47 -15.79 21.09
CA THR A 62 -37.06 -17.14 20.63
C THR A 62 -35.59 -17.08 20.18
N LEU A 63 -35.22 -16.05 19.45
CA LEU A 63 -33.83 -15.83 19.01
C LEU A 63 -32.90 -15.64 20.20
N SER A 64 -33.30 -14.85 21.23
CA SER A 64 -32.52 -14.65 22.45
C SER A 64 -32.19 -15.99 23.15
N LYS A 65 -33.16 -16.87 23.25
CA LYS A 65 -32.95 -18.21 23.86
C LYS A 65 -32.02 -19.10 23.04
N ALA A 66 -32.17 -19.08 21.71
CA ALA A 66 -31.36 -19.91 20.83
C ALA A 66 -29.91 -19.38 20.71
N SER A 67 -29.74 -18.08 20.57
CA SER A 67 -28.41 -17.45 20.34
C SER A 67 -27.61 -17.20 21.61
N GLY A 68 -28.21 -17.34 22.81
CA GLY A 68 -27.58 -16.97 24.08
C GLY A 68 -27.43 -15.47 24.30
N VAL A 69 -27.95 -14.62 23.40
CA VAL A 69 -27.95 -13.16 23.58
C VAL A 69 -28.99 -12.78 24.62
N PRO A 70 -28.62 -12.04 25.70
CA PRO A 70 -29.55 -11.68 26.75
C PRO A 70 -30.79 -10.94 26.22
N ASN A 71 -31.98 -11.24 26.78
CA ASN A 71 -33.25 -10.59 26.39
C ASN A 71 -33.20 -9.06 26.46
N ALA A 72 -32.46 -8.51 27.42
CA ALA A 72 -32.26 -7.06 27.54
C ALA A 72 -31.48 -6.45 26.38
N ARG A 73 -30.69 -7.26 25.65
CA ARG A 73 -29.83 -6.77 24.54
C ARG A 73 -30.33 -7.15 23.16
N ILE A 74 -31.12 -8.23 23.02
CA ILE A 74 -31.52 -8.78 21.73
C ILE A 74 -32.23 -7.76 20.82
N TYR A 75 -33.07 -6.90 21.41
CA TYR A 75 -33.78 -5.87 20.62
C TYR A 75 -32.83 -4.84 20.04
N GLY A 76 -31.82 -4.39 20.83
CA GLY A 76 -30.81 -3.47 20.35
C GLY A 76 -29.94 -4.09 19.24
N VAL A 77 -29.54 -5.37 19.42
CA VAL A 77 -28.78 -6.12 18.43
C VAL A 77 -29.57 -6.27 17.11
N LEU A 78 -30.87 -6.58 17.20
CA LEU A 78 -31.73 -6.73 16.02
C LEU A 78 -31.96 -5.38 15.32
N ASP A 79 -32.07 -4.27 16.07
CA ASP A 79 -32.15 -2.93 15.50
C ASP A 79 -30.86 -2.54 14.76
N GLU A 80 -29.68 -2.85 15.35
CA GLU A 80 -28.39 -2.66 14.70
C GLU A 80 -28.27 -3.48 13.41
N LEU A 81 -28.57 -4.77 13.46
CA LEU A 81 -28.55 -5.65 12.29
C LEU A 81 -29.52 -5.19 11.21
N SER A 82 -30.69 -4.68 11.58
CA SER A 82 -31.68 -4.13 10.65
C SER A 82 -31.17 -2.82 10.00
N LYS A 83 -30.53 -1.93 10.75
CA LYS A 83 -29.87 -0.70 10.23
C LYS A 83 -28.75 -1.01 9.25
N MET A 84 -28.04 -2.11 9.48
CA MET A 84 -26.99 -2.61 8.57
C MET A 84 -27.59 -3.33 7.33
N GLY A 85 -28.92 -3.49 7.26
CA GLY A 85 -29.56 -4.19 6.15
C GLY A 85 -29.36 -5.71 6.16
N LEU A 86 -29.00 -6.31 7.29
CA LEU A 86 -28.75 -7.75 7.43
C LEU A 86 -29.99 -8.54 7.84
N VAL A 87 -30.97 -7.84 8.42
CA VAL A 87 -32.22 -8.39 8.95
C VAL A 87 -33.40 -7.51 8.51
N THR A 88 -34.49 -8.14 8.12
CA THR A 88 -35.77 -7.49 7.89
C THR A 88 -36.70 -7.66 9.07
N VAL A 89 -37.52 -6.65 9.34
CA VAL A 89 -38.50 -6.65 10.43
C VAL A 89 -39.89 -6.60 9.86
N ARG A 90 -40.72 -7.60 10.17
CA ARG A 90 -42.14 -7.56 9.91
C ARG A 90 -42.86 -7.03 11.16
N PRO A 91 -43.47 -5.83 11.09
CA PRO A 91 -44.20 -5.26 12.22
C PRO A 91 -45.34 -6.13 12.67
N GLY A 92 -45.55 -6.26 13.97
CA GLY A 92 -46.64 -7.07 14.55
C GLY A 92 -46.56 -7.08 16.09
N ARG A 93 -47.47 -7.78 16.70
CA ARG A 93 -47.49 -8.01 18.18
C ARG A 93 -47.53 -9.51 18.44
N PRO A 94 -46.37 -10.18 18.54
CA PRO A 94 -45.00 -9.67 18.50
C PRO A 94 -44.47 -9.42 17.09
N ALA A 95 -43.44 -8.55 16.95
CA ALA A 95 -42.70 -8.38 15.69
C ALA A 95 -41.90 -9.65 15.35
N LEU A 96 -41.74 -9.88 14.04
CA LEU A 96 -40.97 -11.00 13.50
C LEU A 96 -39.74 -10.48 12.75
N TYR A 97 -38.67 -11.20 12.84
CA TYR A 97 -37.35 -10.86 12.26
C TYR A 97 -36.93 -11.98 11.32
N SER A 98 -36.51 -11.61 10.13
CA SER A 98 -36.03 -12.55 9.11
C SER A 98 -34.64 -12.15 8.65
N PRO A 99 -33.71 -13.09 8.46
CA PRO A 99 -32.40 -12.77 7.92
C PRO A 99 -32.52 -12.41 6.41
N MET A 100 -31.64 -11.58 5.92
CA MET A 100 -31.39 -11.42 4.49
C MET A 100 -30.69 -12.67 3.93
N THR A 101 -30.65 -12.80 2.61
CA THR A 101 -29.90 -13.92 2.00
C THR A 101 -28.40 -13.81 2.31
N PRO A 102 -27.65 -14.91 2.38
CA PRO A 102 -26.20 -14.87 2.62
C PRO A 102 -25.45 -13.98 1.62
N ALA A 103 -25.90 -13.91 0.37
CA ALA A 103 -25.33 -13.05 -0.65
C ALA A 103 -25.57 -11.56 -0.35
N ASP A 104 -26.78 -11.20 0.07
CA ASP A 104 -27.12 -9.82 0.45
C ASP A 104 -26.38 -9.39 1.72
N ILE A 105 -26.29 -10.29 2.71
CA ILE A 105 -25.49 -10.06 3.94
C ILE A 105 -24.04 -9.76 3.59
N SER A 106 -23.42 -10.57 2.74
CA SER A 106 -22.03 -10.37 2.33
C SER A 106 -21.85 -9.03 1.59
N SER A 107 -22.78 -8.69 0.69
CA SER A 107 -22.75 -7.43 -0.06
C SER A 107 -22.91 -6.22 0.86
N ALA A 108 -23.81 -6.28 1.82
CA ALA A 108 -24.03 -5.21 2.80
C ALA A 108 -22.81 -5.00 3.70
N LEU A 109 -22.20 -6.06 4.20
CA LEU A 109 -20.97 -5.97 5.03
C LEU A 109 -19.78 -5.40 4.24
N ILE A 110 -19.61 -5.78 2.98
CA ILE A 110 -18.58 -5.18 2.10
C ILE A 110 -18.84 -3.69 1.88
N ALA A 111 -20.09 -3.30 1.63
CA ALA A 111 -20.46 -1.91 1.43
C ALA A 111 -20.19 -1.07 2.69
N ASP A 112 -20.60 -1.55 3.86
CA ASP A 112 -20.39 -0.86 5.14
C ASP A 112 -18.88 -0.69 5.45
N ALA A 113 -18.08 -1.73 5.26
CA ALA A 113 -16.63 -1.67 5.43
C ALA A 113 -15.95 -0.65 4.50
N ARG A 114 -16.41 -0.57 3.23
CA ARG A 114 -15.90 0.42 2.27
C ARG A 114 -16.26 1.85 2.67
N ASP A 115 -17.49 2.06 3.14
CA ASP A 115 -17.97 3.37 3.54
C ASP A 115 -17.30 3.85 4.83
N GLU A 116 -17.04 2.96 5.78
CA GLU A 116 -16.28 3.28 6.99
C GLU A 116 -14.83 3.63 6.65
N MET A 117 -14.18 2.86 5.80
CA MET A 117 -12.82 3.16 5.34
C MET A 117 -12.76 4.53 4.63
N ARG A 118 -13.73 4.82 3.76
CA ARG A 118 -13.82 6.11 3.06
C ARG A 118 -14.01 7.27 4.03
N ARG A 119 -14.91 7.12 5.01
CA ARG A 119 -15.14 8.13 6.08
C ARG A 119 -13.86 8.39 6.87
N ARG A 120 -13.16 7.32 7.27
CA ARG A 120 -11.92 7.43 8.05
C ARG A 120 -10.81 8.09 7.25
N LEU A 121 -10.64 7.72 5.97
CA LEU A 121 -9.67 8.34 5.08
C LEU A 121 -9.94 9.84 4.91
N SER A 122 -11.17 10.21 4.58
CA SER A 122 -11.57 11.62 4.43
C SER A 122 -11.37 12.45 5.69
N LEU A 123 -11.55 11.85 6.89
CA LEU A 123 -11.28 12.53 8.15
C LEU A 123 -9.78 12.79 8.32
N ILE A 124 -8.94 11.80 8.01
CA ILE A 124 -7.48 11.95 8.07
C ILE A 124 -7.03 13.03 7.07
N GLU A 125 -7.47 12.95 5.82
CA GLU A 125 -7.11 13.90 4.76
C GLU A 125 -7.47 15.34 5.11
N ARG A 126 -8.64 15.57 5.69
CA ARG A 126 -9.05 16.90 6.15
C ARG A 126 -8.15 17.47 7.24
N ASN A 127 -7.66 16.62 8.14
CA ASN A 127 -6.87 17.08 9.29
C ASN A 127 -5.36 17.13 9.03
N VAL A 128 -4.88 16.57 7.90
CA VAL A 128 -3.44 16.54 7.58
C VAL A 128 -2.84 17.94 7.47
N GLY A 129 -3.55 18.88 6.83
CA GLY A 129 -3.08 20.27 6.69
C GLY A 129 -2.84 20.93 8.05
N ASP A 130 -3.89 21.01 8.85
CA ASP A 130 -3.85 21.64 10.17
C ASP A 130 -2.85 20.94 11.11
N PHE A 131 -2.82 19.61 11.09
CA PHE A 131 -1.84 18.83 11.86
C PHE A 131 -0.41 19.17 11.46
N THR A 132 -0.14 19.24 10.15
CA THR A 132 1.22 19.50 9.64
C THR A 132 1.69 20.91 10.02
N GLU A 133 0.81 21.89 9.95
CA GLU A 133 1.11 23.27 10.34
C GLU A 133 1.35 23.38 11.86
N LEU A 134 0.39 23.00 12.67
CA LEU A 134 0.47 23.13 14.13
C LEU A 134 1.57 22.26 14.74
N ALA A 135 1.64 20.99 14.32
CA ALA A 135 2.68 20.09 14.81
C ALA A 135 4.06 20.49 14.30
N GLY A 136 4.15 21.05 13.09
CA GLY A 136 5.38 21.60 12.54
C GLY A 136 5.95 22.73 13.38
N GLU A 137 5.12 23.68 13.82
CA GLU A 137 5.54 24.74 14.72
C GLU A 137 6.06 24.23 16.08
N ILE A 138 5.34 23.27 16.67
CA ILE A 138 5.73 22.64 17.96
C ILE A 138 7.05 21.90 17.78
N TYR A 139 7.18 21.14 16.70
CA TYR A 139 8.39 20.37 16.37
C TYR A 139 9.61 21.26 16.19
N LEU A 140 9.47 22.41 15.51
CA LEU A 140 10.55 23.38 15.31
C LEU A 140 10.92 24.07 16.64
N LYS A 141 9.94 24.44 17.47
CA LYS A 141 10.19 25.06 18.80
C LYS A 141 10.84 24.09 19.79
N ALA A 142 10.45 22.81 19.76
CA ALA A 142 11.01 21.80 20.66
C ALA A 142 12.47 21.42 20.30
N ARG A 143 12.82 21.45 19.06
CA ARG A 143 14.19 21.28 18.60
C ARG A 143 14.92 22.62 18.70
N LYS A 144 15.48 23.00 19.79
CA LYS A 144 16.45 24.10 19.94
C LYS A 144 17.64 24.03 18.96
N VAL A 145 17.48 23.46 17.82
CA VAL A 145 18.47 23.24 16.77
C VAL A 145 18.08 24.14 15.60
N ASP A 146 19.03 24.93 15.11
CA ASP A 146 18.96 25.54 13.79
C ASP A 146 18.14 24.68 12.85
N ALA A 147 17.19 25.30 12.13
CA ALA A 147 16.37 24.66 11.10
C ALA A 147 17.22 24.18 9.91
N ARG A 148 18.25 23.41 10.18
CA ARG A 148 19.06 22.76 9.16
C ARG A 148 18.25 21.60 8.63
N VAL A 149 17.88 21.69 7.39
CA VAL A 149 17.40 20.53 6.63
C VAL A 149 18.38 19.39 6.89
N PRO A 150 17.93 18.22 7.41
CA PRO A 150 18.84 17.12 7.65
C PRO A 150 19.58 16.78 6.37
N LEU A 151 20.90 16.64 6.47
CA LEU A 151 21.76 16.39 5.32
C LEU A 151 21.25 15.17 4.53
N LEU A 152 20.88 14.11 5.24
CA LEU A 152 20.36 12.87 4.70
C LEU A 152 19.28 12.29 5.63
N ARG A 153 18.27 11.64 5.03
CA ARG A 153 17.30 10.77 5.70
C ARG A 153 17.49 9.35 5.17
N ILE A 154 17.77 8.41 6.03
CA ILE A 154 18.00 7.01 5.66
C ILE A 154 16.67 6.26 5.66
N VAL A 155 16.47 5.42 4.65
CA VAL A 155 15.30 4.54 4.47
C VAL A 155 15.75 3.17 4.00
N SER A 156 14.95 2.13 4.29
CA SER A 156 15.22 0.77 3.78
C SER A 156 15.02 0.70 2.26
N VAL A 157 15.87 -0.06 1.59
CA VAL A 157 15.70 -0.39 0.18
C VAL A 157 14.56 -1.40 0.02
N GLY A 158 13.77 -1.26 -1.05
CA GLY A 158 12.56 -2.05 -1.33
C GLY A 158 11.34 -1.15 -1.43
N ASP A 159 10.22 -1.58 -0.87
CA ASP A 159 8.93 -0.87 -1.01
C ASP A 159 9.02 0.59 -0.55
N VAL A 160 9.70 0.87 0.57
CA VAL A 160 9.84 2.24 1.11
C VAL A 160 10.60 3.13 0.14
N SER A 161 11.75 2.70 -0.38
CA SER A 161 12.54 3.49 -1.32
C SER A 161 11.83 3.65 -2.67
N LEU A 162 11.05 2.66 -3.11
CA LEU A 162 10.24 2.74 -4.33
C LEU A 162 9.09 3.75 -4.19
N GLU A 163 8.38 3.75 -3.08
CA GLU A 163 7.33 4.75 -2.80
C GLU A 163 7.90 6.17 -2.71
N GLU A 164 9.07 6.36 -2.09
CA GLU A 164 9.76 7.65 -2.09
C GLU A 164 10.20 8.06 -3.50
N THR A 165 10.64 7.12 -4.33
CA THR A 165 10.99 7.39 -5.74
C THR A 165 9.77 7.85 -6.53
N LYS A 166 8.61 7.21 -6.37
CA LYS A 166 7.34 7.64 -6.99
C LYS A 166 6.99 9.07 -6.59
N LYS A 167 7.06 9.39 -5.29
CA LYS A 167 6.80 10.75 -4.79
C LYS A 167 7.73 11.79 -5.44
N LEU A 168 9.00 11.46 -5.63
CA LEU A 168 9.95 12.34 -6.32
C LEU A 168 9.50 12.58 -7.76
N TYR A 169 9.15 11.55 -8.51
CA TYR A 169 8.70 11.71 -9.90
C TYR A 169 7.38 12.49 -10.02
N GLN A 170 6.46 12.32 -9.07
CA GLN A 170 5.20 13.05 -9.02
C GLN A 170 5.41 14.58 -8.84
N VAL A 171 6.41 14.98 -8.05
CA VAL A 171 6.65 16.40 -7.75
C VAL A 171 7.66 17.08 -8.68
N ALA A 172 8.36 16.33 -9.53
CA ALA A 172 9.32 16.86 -10.49
C ALA A 172 8.65 17.82 -11.48
N ARG A 173 9.34 18.93 -11.79
CA ARG A 173 8.83 20.03 -12.63
C ARG A 173 9.65 20.28 -13.89
N GLU A 174 10.97 20.10 -13.83
CA GLU A 174 11.90 20.44 -14.91
C GLU A 174 12.64 19.21 -15.44
N ILE A 175 13.27 18.44 -14.54
CA ILE A 175 14.11 17.32 -14.93
C ILE A 175 14.12 16.19 -13.89
N ILE A 176 14.16 14.96 -14.40
CA ILE A 176 14.42 13.72 -13.65
C ILE A 176 15.69 13.09 -14.22
N MET A 177 16.70 12.93 -13.39
CA MET A 177 17.97 12.26 -13.71
C MET A 177 18.01 10.93 -12.96
N VAL A 178 18.04 9.82 -13.68
CA VAL A 178 18.04 8.46 -13.09
C VAL A 178 19.37 7.78 -13.36
N MET A 179 19.98 7.19 -12.35
CA MET A 179 21.16 6.33 -12.43
C MET A 179 20.82 4.95 -11.95
N THR A 180 21.03 3.92 -12.76
CA THR A 180 20.65 2.55 -12.42
C THR A 180 21.46 1.52 -13.19
N ARG A 181 21.48 0.27 -12.72
CA ARG A 181 22.12 -0.83 -13.48
C ARG A 181 21.25 -1.26 -14.65
N ALA A 182 20.08 -1.82 -14.38
CA ALA A 182 19.16 -2.34 -15.38
C ALA A 182 17.71 -1.83 -15.22
N MET A 183 17.41 -1.09 -14.14
CA MET A 183 16.10 -0.52 -13.82
C MET A 183 14.98 -1.57 -13.71
N GLU A 184 15.24 -2.67 -13.07
CA GLU A 184 14.32 -3.81 -12.91
C GLU A 184 12.98 -3.38 -12.28
N TYR A 185 13.00 -2.31 -11.51
CA TYR A 185 11.84 -1.70 -10.87
C TYR A 185 11.01 -0.78 -11.79
N TYR A 186 11.38 -0.66 -13.08
CA TYR A 186 10.69 0.23 -14.03
C TYR A 186 9.17 0.04 -14.04
N GLY A 187 8.70 -1.21 -14.02
CA GLY A 187 7.26 -1.51 -14.00
C GLY A 187 6.51 -0.90 -12.80
N THR A 188 7.21 -0.68 -11.68
CA THR A 188 6.63 -0.11 -10.46
C THR A 188 6.52 1.42 -10.52
N VAL A 189 7.41 2.10 -11.26
CA VAL A 189 7.52 3.57 -11.32
C VAL A 189 7.17 4.14 -12.71
N SER A 190 6.82 3.29 -13.67
CA SER A 190 6.57 3.69 -15.06
C SER A 190 5.42 4.67 -15.20
N GLN A 191 4.38 4.54 -14.39
CA GLN A 191 3.22 5.42 -14.43
C GLN A 191 3.61 6.86 -14.04
N GLU A 192 4.35 7.02 -12.96
CA GLU A 192 4.80 8.33 -12.47
C GLU A 192 5.77 8.99 -13.44
N LEU A 193 6.64 8.21 -14.12
CA LEU A 193 7.50 8.72 -15.18
C LEU A 193 6.71 9.19 -16.40
N LYS A 194 5.68 8.44 -16.82
CA LYS A 194 4.78 8.84 -17.91
C LYS A 194 4.04 10.14 -17.59
N GLU A 195 3.52 10.25 -16.39
CA GLU A 195 2.84 11.46 -15.93
C GLU A 195 3.79 12.65 -15.86
N ALA A 196 5.03 12.46 -15.40
CA ALA A 196 6.05 13.50 -15.40
C ALA A 196 6.40 13.95 -16.83
N ALA A 197 6.67 13.00 -17.73
CA ALA A 197 6.93 13.29 -19.15
C ALA A 197 5.73 14.01 -19.80
N GLY A 198 4.50 13.61 -19.49
CA GLY A 198 3.27 14.27 -19.93
C GLY A 198 3.12 15.72 -19.41
N ARG A 199 3.72 16.05 -18.27
CA ARG A 199 3.83 17.43 -17.76
C ARG A 199 4.96 18.25 -18.44
N GLY A 200 5.73 17.65 -19.34
CA GLY A 200 6.86 18.30 -20.00
C GLY A 200 8.19 18.20 -19.23
N VAL A 201 8.27 17.34 -18.21
CA VAL A 201 9.51 17.12 -17.47
C VAL A 201 10.49 16.33 -18.34
N SER A 202 11.74 16.81 -18.45
CA SER A 202 12.82 16.11 -19.15
C SER A 202 13.27 14.89 -18.33
N VAL A 203 13.32 13.71 -18.94
CA VAL A 203 13.77 12.49 -18.27
C VAL A 203 15.04 11.99 -18.90
N ARG A 204 16.10 11.85 -18.10
CA ARG A 204 17.40 11.29 -18.52
C ARG A 204 17.73 10.05 -17.67
N VAL A 205 17.98 8.94 -18.35
CA VAL A 205 18.25 7.66 -17.69
C VAL A 205 19.64 7.17 -18.09
N LEU A 206 20.52 7.06 -17.11
CA LEU A 206 21.85 6.48 -17.24
C LEU A 206 21.81 5.03 -16.74
N MET A 207 22.06 4.10 -17.63
CA MET A 207 22.09 2.65 -17.32
C MET A 207 23.50 2.08 -17.45
N MET A 208 23.73 0.93 -16.84
CA MET A 208 25.00 0.21 -17.00
C MET A 208 25.09 -0.39 -18.40
N SER A 209 26.29 -0.30 -19.00
CA SER A 209 26.61 -0.94 -20.29
C SER A 209 26.43 -2.46 -20.20
N GLY A 210 25.98 -3.09 -21.28
CA GLY A 210 25.79 -4.53 -21.36
C GLY A 210 27.05 -5.34 -21.12
N LYS A 211 28.23 -4.76 -21.37
CA LYS A 211 29.51 -5.40 -21.11
C LYS A 211 29.75 -5.73 -19.64
N ASN A 212 29.14 -4.96 -18.74
CA ASN A 212 29.35 -5.04 -17.28
C ASN A 212 28.12 -5.62 -16.55
N LEU A 213 27.18 -6.22 -17.31
CA LEU A 213 26.01 -6.93 -16.80
C LEU A 213 26.10 -8.42 -17.12
N GLY A 214 25.57 -9.24 -16.24
CA GLY A 214 25.29 -10.64 -16.54
C GLY A 214 24.23 -10.78 -17.64
N ASP A 215 24.17 -11.96 -18.28
CA ASP A 215 23.28 -12.16 -19.44
C ASP A 215 21.79 -11.93 -19.11
N ASP A 216 21.34 -12.28 -17.91
CA ASP A 216 19.96 -12.08 -17.48
C ASP A 216 19.66 -10.59 -17.24
N ASP A 217 20.55 -9.88 -16.56
CA ASP A 217 20.43 -8.43 -16.31
C ASP A 217 20.50 -7.65 -17.62
N ARG A 218 21.33 -8.08 -18.58
CA ARG A 218 21.42 -7.47 -19.90
C ARG A 218 20.10 -7.61 -20.65
N ARG A 219 19.52 -8.82 -20.71
CA ARG A 219 18.22 -9.04 -21.36
C ARG A 219 17.11 -8.23 -20.72
N ALA A 220 17.08 -8.16 -19.37
CA ALA A 220 16.12 -7.34 -18.65
C ALA A 220 16.28 -5.85 -18.99
N ARG A 221 17.50 -5.30 -18.94
CA ARG A 221 17.82 -3.93 -19.34
C ARG A 221 17.34 -3.60 -20.75
N ASP A 222 17.68 -4.44 -21.72
CA ASP A 222 17.34 -4.21 -23.14
C ASP A 222 15.82 -4.21 -23.36
N GLY A 223 15.10 -5.11 -22.69
CA GLY A 223 13.64 -5.10 -22.69
C GLY A 223 13.05 -3.84 -22.06
N ILE A 224 13.66 -3.33 -20.99
CA ILE A 224 13.23 -2.10 -20.33
C ILE A 224 13.52 -0.88 -21.18
N ILE A 225 14.68 -0.78 -21.83
CA ILE A 225 15.01 0.33 -22.74
C ILE A 225 13.98 0.41 -23.89
N LYS A 226 13.60 -0.73 -24.47
CA LYS A 226 12.54 -0.78 -25.48
C LYS A 226 11.23 -0.23 -24.95
N LYS A 227 10.78 -0.69 -23.77
CA LYS A 227 9.55 -0.19 -23.13
C LYS A 227 9.60 1.31 -22.84
N ILE A 228 10.71 1.81 -22.31
CA ILE A 228 10.90 3.25 -22.03
C ILE A 228 10.73 4.03 -23.33
N ARG A 229 11.36 3.61 -24.42
CA ARG A 229 11.25 4.30 -25.72
C ARG A 229 9.84 4.24 -26.30
N GLU A 230 9.17 3.10 -26.19
CA GLU A 230 7.78 2.92 -26.65
C GLU A 230 6.79 3.75 -25.84
N GLU A 231 6.95 3.79 -24.52
CA GLU A 231 5.99 4.39 -23.61
C GLU A 231 6.17 5.88 -23.37
N LEU A 232 7.42 6.39 -23.43
CA LEU A 232 7.77 7.79 -23.13
C LEU A 232 8.21 8.58 -24.39
N GLY A 233 8.51 7.87 -25.48
CA GLY A 233 8.85 8.52 -26.76
C GLY A 233 10.04 9.47 -26.66
N GLY A 234 9.95 10.64 -27.31
CA GLY A 234 11.00 11.64 -27.34
C GLY A 234 11.20 12.44 -26.04
N SER A 235 10.37 12.20 -25.01
CA SER A 235 10.50 12.90 -23.72
C SER A 235 11.55 12.27 -22.80
N VAL A 236 12.14 11.14 -23.19
CA VAL A 236 13.17 10.44 -22.45
C VAL A 236 14.43 10.23 -23.28
N GLU A 237 15.58 10.47 -22.66
CA GLU A 237 16.89 10.14 -23.24
C GLU A 237 17.54 9.05 -22.38
N VAL A 238 17.92 7.95 -23.01
CA VAL A 238 18.58 6.81 -22.34
C VAL A 238 19.99 6.67 -22.89
N ARG A 239 20.98 6.67 -22.01
CA ARG A 239 22.39 6.37 -22.34
C ARG A 239 22.94 5.29 -21.45
N VAL A 240 24.02 4.67 -21.88
CA VAL A 240 24.73 3.65 -21.10
C VAL A 240 26.13 4.11 -20.72
N SER A 241 26.61 3.64 -19.56
CA SER A 241 27.95 3.90 -19.05
C SER A 241 28.59 2.61 -18.59
N ASP A 242 29.90 2.51 -18.72
CA ASP A 242 30.64 1.34 -18.22
C ASP A 242 30.68 1.29 -16.69
N GLU A 243 30.37 2.41 -16.03
CA GLU A 243 30.35 2.49 -14.57
C GLU A 243 29.11 3.26 -14.06
N VAL A 244 28.42 2.68 -13.08
CA VAL A 244 27.32 3.31 -12.34
C VAL A 244 27.62 3.17 -10.84
N ILE A 245 28.28 4.19 -10.30
CA ILE A 245 28.79 4.20 -8.91
C ILE A 245 27.63 4.30 -7.91
N LEU A 246 26.65 5.17 -8.18
CA LEU A 246 25.46 5.39 -7.35
C LEU A 246 24.21 5.04 -8.14
N ARG A 247 23.27 4.42 -7.45
CA ARG A 247 21.93 4.18 -8.01
C ARG A 247 20.94 5.15 -7.39
N GLY A 248 19.97 5.63 -8.15
CA GLY A 248 18.93 6.48 -7.63
C GLY A 248 18.47 7.53 -8.63
N CYS A 249 17.92 8.60 -8.11
CA CYS A 249 17.44 9.71 -8.94
C CYS A 249 17.69 11.06 -8.28
N VAL A 250 17.83 12.06 -9.12
CA VAL A 250 17.87 13.48 -8.76
C VAL A 250 16.79 14.20 -9.55
N ILE A 251 16.02 15.06 -8.89
CA ILE A 251 15.00 15.89 -9.52
C ILE A 251 15.31 17.38 -9.29
N ASP A 252 15.08 18.21 -10.29
CA ASP A 252 15.07 19.69 -10.25
C ASP A 252 16.22 20.32 -9.45
N PRO A 253 17.50 20.02 -9.73
CA PRO A 253 18.62 20.40 -8.88
C PRO A 253 18.80 21.90 -8.68
N GLU A 254 18.28 22.74 -9.59
CA GLU A 254 18.36 24.19 -9.50
C GLU A 254 17.18 24.86 -8.78
N ALA A 255 16.04 24.15 -8.65
CA ALA A 255 14.77 24.70 -8.17
C ALA A 255 14.23 23.98 -6.91
N GLY A 256 15.05 23.86 -5.85
CA GLY A 256 14.63 23.20 -4.61
C GLY A 256 14.52 21.68 -4.75
N GLY A 257 15.41 21.10 -5.53
CA GLY A 257 15.43 19.70 -5.89
C GLY A 257 15.63 18.73 -4.73
N ARG A 258 15.42 17.48 -5.04
CA ARG A 258 15.57 16.35 -4.11
C ARG A 258 16.33 15.23 -4.79
N ALA A 259 16.94 14.38 -3.99
CA ALA A 259 17.57 13.16 -4.50
C ALA A 259 17.28 11.97 -3.57
N LEU A 260 17.20 10.80 -4.18
CA LEU A 260 17.25 9.51 -3.51
C LEU A 260 18.38 8.72 -4.14
N PHE A 261 19.25 8.17 -3.32
CA PHE A 261 20.36 7.36 -3.83
C PHE A 261 20.71 6.24 -2.86
N LEU A 262 21.30 5.21 -3.41
CA LEU A 262 21.85 4.07 -2.67
C LEU A 262 23.25 3.72 -3.22
N VAL A 263 24.09 3.23 -2.34
CA VAL A 263 25.39 2.68 -2.71
C VAL A 263 25.28 1.17 -2.84
N GLU A 264 25.99 0.58 -3.79
CA GLU A 264 26.03 -0.87 -3.92
C GLU A 264 26.94 -1.45 -2.83
N GLU A 265 26.34 -2.23 -1.93
CA GLU A 265 27.05 -2.91 -0.85
C GLU A 265 27.23 -4.38 -1.25
N VAL A 266 28.47 -4.72 -1.61
CA VAL A 266 28.83 -6.09 -1.98
C VAL A 266 28.69 -7.01 -0.76
N GLY A 267 27.95 -8.13 -0.93
CA GLY A 267 27.72 -9.11 0.14
C GLY A 267 26.58 -8.77 1.11
N VAL A 268 25.96 -7.58 1.02
CA VAL A 268 24.78 -7.24 1.82
C VAL A 268 23.52 -7.65 1.06
N PRO A 269 22.65 -8.51 1.63
CA PRO A 269 21.36 -8.84 1.03
C PRO A 269 20.52 -7.60 0.73
N PHE A 270 19.78 -7.60 -0.35
CA PHE A 270 19.00 -6.46 -0.83
C PHE A 270 18.08 -5.84 0.24
N PHE A 271 17.43 -6.66 1.04
CA PHE A 271 16.49 -6.23 2.09
C PHE A 271 17.17 -5.62 3.34
N LEU A 272 18.50 -5.70 3.44
CA LEU A 272 19.28 -5.07 4.50
C LEU A 272 19.98 -3.79 4.02
N ARG A 273 19.89 -3.46 2.73
CA ARG A 273 20.50 -2.25 2.18
C ARG A 273 19.70 -1.01 2.55
N GLU A 274 20.39 0.11 2.60
CA GLU A 274 19.80 1.41 2.90
C GLU A 274 19.90 2.35 1.70
N ALA A 275 18.93 3.25 1.61
CA ALA A 275 18.93 4.36 0.68
C ALA A 275 18.89 5.68 1.44
N ALA A 276 19.54 6.69 0.90
CA ALA A 276 19.53 8.04 1.44
C ALA A 276 18.64 8.96 0.61
N ILE A 277 17.85 9.77 1.30
CA ILE A 277 17.03 10.82 0.70
C ILE A 277 17.54 12.16 1.20
N THR A 278 17.63 13.14 0.30
CA THR A 278 18.06 14.50 0.63
C THR A 278 17.26 15.55 -0.12
N SER A 279 17.04 16.65 0.56
CA SER A 279 16.62 17.94 -0.03
C SER A 279 17.67 19.05 0.23
N HIS A 280 18.84 18.66 0.76
CA HIS A 280 19.91 19.61 1.03
C HIS A 280 20.52 20.11 -0.30
N PRO A 281 20.48 21.42 -0.58
CA PRO A 281 20.86 21.93 -1.89
C PRO A 281 22.27 21.55 -2.34
N GLY A 282 23.24 21.60 -1.44
CA GLY A 282 24.63 21.22 -1.73
C GLY A 282 24.79 19.75 -2.12
N VAL A 283 24.04 18.84 -1.49
CA VAL A 283 24.11 17.40 -1.81
C VAL A 283 23.39 17.14 -3.15
N VAL A 284 22.21 17.71 -3.34
CA VAL A 284 21.46 17.59 -4.60
C VAL A 284 22.26 18.08 -5.79
N LYS A 285 22.88 19.26 -5.67
CA LYS A 285 23.77 19.82 -6.73
C LYS A 285 25.00 18.95 -6.96
N GLY A 286 25.62 18.42 -5.90
CA GLY A 286 26.75 17.52 -6.03
C GLY A 286 26.40 16.24 -6.80
N LEU A 287 25.28 15.61 -6.48
CA LEU A 287 24.78 14.41 -7.17
C LEU A 287 24.40 14.72 -8.64
N ALA A 288 23.74 15.85 -8.88
CA ALA A 288 23.43 16.31 -10.24
C ALA A 288 24.69 16.58 -11.06
N SER A 289 25.71 17.21 -10.46
CA SER A 289 27.00 17.44 -11.13
C SER A 289 27.71 16.14 -11.48
N MET A 290 27.67 15.16 -10.59
CA MET A 290 28.21 13.82 -10.86
C MET A 290 27.44 13.15 -12.02
N PHE A 291 26.12 13.24 -12.04
CA PHE A 291 25.31 12.73 -13.15
C PHE A 291 25.72 13.42 -14.47
N GLU A 292 25.78 14.75 -14.50
CA GLU A 292 26.12 15.51 -15.70
C GLU A 292 27.52 15.22 -16.23
N LEU A 293 28.50 15.03 -15.35
CA LEU A 293 29.85 14.62 -15.76
C LEU A 293 29.84 13.27 -16.45
N ASN A 294 29.17 12.29 -15.84
CA ASN A 294 29.02 10.97 -16.44
C ASN A 294 28.26 11.06 -17.77
N TRP A 295 27.15 11.80 -17.80
CA TRP A 295 26.32 11.99 -18.97
C TRP A 295 27.07 12.57 -20.17
N ARG A 296 27.99 13.50 -19.95
CA ARG A 296 28.74 14.19 -21.00
C ARG A 296 29.96 13.42 -21.48
N PHE A 297 30.65 12.75 -20.59
CA PHE A 297 31.99 12.25 -20.86
C PHE A 297 32.09 10.72 -20.83
N ASN A 298 31.20 10.02 -20.15
CA ASN A 298 31.33 8.60 -19.87
C ASN A 298 30.14 7.77 -20.43
N THR A 299 29.36 8.31 -21.36
CA THR A 299 28.21 7.60 -21.91
C THR A 299 28.32 7.33 -23.39
N ALA A 300 27.63 6.27 -23.82
CA ALA A 300 27.37 5.92 -25.21
C ALA A 300 25.86 5.69 -25.42
N GLU A 301 25.46 5.61 -26.69
CA GLU A 301 24.13 5.09 -27.04
C GLU A 301 24.00 3.63 -26.57
N PRO A 302 22.78 3.20 -26.20
CA PRO A 302 22.57 1.82 -25.79
C PRO A 302 23.02 0.80 -26.85
N ASP A 303 23.90 -0.08 -26.45
CA ASP A 303 24.33 -1.25 -27.21
C ASP A 303 23.32 -2.37 -27.01
N PHE A 304 22.55 -2.70 -28.03
CA PHE A 304 21.68 -3.88 -28.03
C PHE A 304 22.47 -5.09 -28.48
N ALA A 305 22.31 -6.20 -27.77
CA ALA A 305 22.90 -7.48 -28.11
C ALA A 305 22.15 -8.19 -29.28
#